data_3c15fc77a57dbe327030a4124c5d7521
#
_entry.id   3c15fc77a57dbe327030a4124c5d7521
#
_cell.length_a   1.000
_cell.length_b   1.000
_cell.length_c   1.000
_cell.angle_alpha   90.00
_cell.angle_beta   90.00
_cell.angle_gamma   90.00
#
_symmetry.space_group_name_H-M   'P 1'
#
loop_
_entity.id
_entity.type
_entity.pdbx_description
1 polymer ?
#
loop_
_entity_poly.entity_id
_entity_poly.type
_entity_poly.pdbx_seq_one_letter_code
_entity_poly.pdbx_strand_id
1 'polypeptide(L)'
;EHYEILHQIPVLLDMGRYSQIGIITKDTIAGMELVRSIILQIALCNCYTEVKIGCIYNKNKVIQSQQWDFCRWLPHIWDANRQKRFIAGNEVEARRLFYDLLQIFKEREEVSISGKAEKILPHYILFVAEEQFLEGEMFSKYILDRGREYGLTVVWLDSMRKKLPNTCKMVLEINGGFTGRYEIERHSQKKEKINFDYTEKNIAEKLIRSISGIKVMEIEEKAGIPEVVDFLGMYDVHTIEELHIKQRWEKNRIFESAKVLIGKKAGDEPFYLDIHERYHGPHGLLAGTTGSGKS
;
A
#
# COMPACT_ATOMS: atom_id res chain seq x y z
N GLU A 1 40.65 25.27 11.97
CA GLU A 1 39.53 24.57 12.65
C GLU A 1 39.59 23.12 12.28
N HIS A 2 39.95 22.26 13.26
CA HIS A 2 39.88 20.82 13.07
C HIS A 2 38.43 20.35 13.25
N TYR A 3 37.77 20.02 12.17
CA TYR A 3 36.47 19.38 12.24
C TYR A 3 36.70 17.90 12.61
N GLU A 4 36.14 17.45 13.74
CA GLU A 4 36.11 16.03 14.07
C GLU A 4 35.20 15.31 13.06
N ILE A 5 35.75 14.29 12.39
CA ILE A 5 34.96 13.45 11.49
C ILE A 5 34.21 12.45 12.34
N LEU A 6 32.88 12.56 12.37
CA LEU A 6 32.04 11.56 13.01
C LEU A 6 31.97 10.30 12.12
N HIS A 7 32.28 9.16 12.73
CA HIS A 7 32.19 7.87 12.08
C HIS A 7 30.90 7.14 12.48
N GLN A 8 30.36 6.30 11.58
CA GLN A 8 29.19 5.44 11.82
C GLN A 8 27.91 6.20 12.18
N ILE A 9 27.66 7.33 11.54
CA ILE A 9 26.41 8.05 11.70
C ILE A 9 25.28 7.26 11.01
N PRO A 10 24.16 6.99 11.70
CA PRO A 10 23.04 6.30 11.07
C PRO A 10 22.42 7.18 9.96
N VAL A 11 22.19 6.60 8.79
CA VAL A 11 21.45 7.22 7.70
C VAL A 11 19.99 6.80 7.81
N LEU A 12 19.11 7.78 8.03
CA LEU A 12 17.69 7.53 8.19
C LEU A 12 16.99 7.56 6.83
N LEU A 13 16.22 6.53 6.55
CA LEU A 13 15.35 6.43 5.39
C LEU A 13 13.94 6.91 5.77
N ASP A 14 13.66 8.19 5.56
CA ASP A 14 12.37 8.79 5.89
C ASP A 14 11.33 8.47 4.78
N MET A 15 10.47 7.49 5.05
CA MET A 15 9.40 7.05 4.14
C MET A 15 8.32 8.12 3.93
N GLY A 16 8.12 9.02 4.89
CA GLY A 16 7.18 10.14 4.75
C GLY A 16 7.73 11.28 3.89
N ARG A 17 9.05 11.43 3.84
CA ARG A 17 9.72 12.48 3.08
C ARG A 17 9.89 12.14 1.60
N TYR A 18 10.22 10.88 1.31
CA TYR A 18 10.49 10.41 -0.05
C TYR A 18 9.33 9.58 -0.56
N SER A 19 8.57 10.12 -1.52
CA SER A 19 7.47 9.36 -2.17
C SER A 19 7.97 8.20 -3.02
N GLN A 20 9.21 8.28 -3.50
CA GLN A 20 9.81 7.24 -4.33
C GLN A 20 11.28 7.03 -3.98
N ILE A 21 11.61 5.78 -3.73
CA ILE A 21 12.92 5.31 -3.32
C ILE A 21 13.34 4.20 -4.27
N GLY A 22 14.57 4.25 -4.76
CA GLY A 22 15.13 3.21 -5.64
C GLY A 22 16.16 2.36 -4.89
N ILE A 23 16.07 1.05 -5.03
CA ILE A 23 17.09 0.10 -4.57
C ILE A 23 17.67 -0.60 -5.80
N ILE A 24 18.96 -0.43 -6.02
CA ILE A 24 19.70 -1.03 -7.13
C ILE A 24 20.57 -2.14 -6.57
N THR A 25 20.39 -3.35 -7.08
CA THR A 25 21.25 -4.48 -6.73
C THR A 25 21.36 -5.46 -7.89
N LYS A 26 22.56 -5.98 -8.10
CA LYS A 26 22.80 -7.12 -9.02
C LYS A 26 22.65 -8.45 -8.29
N ASP A 27 22.84 -8.43 -6.98
CA ASP A 27 22.65 -9.59 -6.10
C ASP A 27 21.25 -9.54 -5.49
N THR A 28 20.37 -10.39 -6.00
CA THR A 28 18.97 -10.47 -5.54
C THR A 28 18.89 -10.84 -4.05
N ILE A 29 19.80 -11.66 -3.54
CA ILE A 29 19.79 -12.09 -2.13
C ILE A 29 20.14 -10.92 -1.23
N ALA A 30 21.26 -10.23 -1.50
CA ALA A 30 21.68 -9.06 -0.73
C ALA A 30 20.64 -7.94 -0.78
N GLY A 31 20.01 -7.70 -1.95
CA GLY A 31 18.92 -6.75 -2.09
C GLY A 31 17.72 -7.10 -1.22
N MET A 32 17.35 -8.37 -1.17
CA MET A 32 16.23 -8.84 -0.35
C MET A 32 16.54 -8.84 1.15
N GLU A 33 17.79 -9.01 1.55
CA GLU A 33 18.21 -8.87 2.94
C GLU A 33 18.05 -7.45 3.44
N LEU A 34 18.39 -6.45 2.63
CA LEU A 34 18.11 -5.04 2.90
C LEU A 34 16.60 -4.77 2.96
N VAL A 35 15.83 -5.24 1.98
CA VAL A 35 14.39 -5.06 1.92
C VAL A 35 13.71 -5.66 3.15
N ARG A 36 14.14 -6.85 3.59
CA ARG A 36 13.64 -7.46 4.82
C ARG A 36 13.92 -6.60 6.05
N SER A 37 15.13 -6.05 6.14
CA SER A 37 15.52 -5.14 7.24
C SER A 37 14.61 -3.91 7.27
N ILE A 38 14.37 -3.29 6.12
CA ILE A 38 13.47 -2.13 5.99
C ILE A 38 12.04 -2.50 6.38
N ILE A 39 11.49 -3.59 5.84
CA ILE A 39 10.12 -4.04 6.15
C ILE A 39 9.95 -4.35 7.64
N LEU A 40 10.93 -5.01 8.25
CA LEU A 40 10.90 -5.32 9.68
C LEU A 40 10.93 -4.06 10.53
N GLN A 41 11.81 -3.09 10.23
CA GLN A 41 11.84 -1.82 10.96
C GLN A 41 10.50 -1.09 10.85
N ILE A 42 9.90 -1.04 9.66
CA ILE A 42 8.57 -0.45 9.47
C ILE A 42 7.53 -1.19 10.34
N ALA A 43 7.50 -2.51 10.28
CA ALA A 43 6.50 -3.32 10.94
C ALA A 43 6.65 -3.37 12.46
N LEU A 44 7.85 -3.23 12.99
CA LEU A 44 8.11 -3.23 14.44
C LEU A 44 7.92 -1.84 15.07
N CYS A 45 8.10 -0.78 14.29
CA CYS A 45 8.02 0.60 14.79
C CYS A 45 6.66 1.27 14.55
N ASN A 46 5.80 0.69 13.71
CA ASN A 46 4.50 1.29 13.36
C ASN A 46 3.38 0.28 13.50
N CYS A 47 2.21 0.76 13.92
CA CYS A 47 1.01 -0.07 13.95
C CYS A 47 0.50 -0.37 12.52
N TYR A 48 -0.05 -1.56 12.31
CA TYR A 48 -0.64 -1.93 11.02
C TYR A 48 -1.92 -1.12 10.66
N THR A 49 -2.44 -0.34 11.60
CA THR A 49 -3.51 0.64 11.37
C THR A 49 -2.98 1.97 10.86
N GLU A 50 -1.69 2.25 11.08
CA GLU A 50 -1.04 3.49 10.66
C GLU A 50 -0.24 3.32 9.38
N VAL A 51 0.29 2.10 9.15
CA VAL A 51 1.10 1.78 7.96
C VAL A 51 0.62 0.48 7.33
N LYS A 52 0.42 0.51 6.02
CA LYS A 52 0.16 -0.67 5.18
C LYS A 52 1.35 -0.93 4.27
N ILE A 53 1.66 -2.21 4.07
CA ILE A 53 2.76 -2.65 3.21
C ILE A 53 2.18 -3.44 2.05
N GLY A 54 2.61 -3.12 0.83
CA GLY A 54 2.27 -3.89 -0.37
C GLY A 54 3.52 -4.44 -1.05
N CYS A 55 3.43 -5.65 -1.60
CA CYS A 55 4.55 -6.31 -2.28
C CYS A 55 4.14 -6.77 -3.68
N ILE A 56 4.85 -6.29 -4.70
CA ILE A 56 4.60 -6.58 -6.11
C ILE A 56 5.86 -7.22 -6.68
N TYR A 57 5.78 -8.50 -7.02
CA TYR A 57 6.89 -9.30 -7.51
C TYR A 57 6.41 -10.36 -8.50
N ASN A 58 7.32 -11.01 -9.22
CA ASN A 58 6.96 -12.05 -10.17
C ASN A 58 7.16 -13.45 -9.56
N LYS A 59 6.05 -14.14 -9.23
CA LYS A 59 6.08 -15.48 -8.65
C LYS A 59 6.63 -16.56 -9.59
N ASN A 60 6.65 -16.31 -10.90
CA ASN A 60 7.25 -17.23 -11.87
C ASN A 60 8.80 -17.19 -11.81
N LYS A 61 9.38 -16.15 -11.23
CA LYS A 61 10.81 -16.07 -10.92
C LYS A 61 11.03 -16.75 -9.56
N VAL A 62 11.42 -18.01 -9.55
CA VAL A 62 11.51 -18.86 -8.35
C VAL A 62 12.29 -18.19 -7.20
N ILE A 63 13.44 -17.60 -7.50
CA ILE A 63 14.28 -16.93 -6.50
C ILE A 63 13.50 -15.76 -5.87
N GLN A 64 12.83 -14.91 -6.67
CA GLN A 64 12.03 -13.81 -6.16
C GLN A 64 10.87 -14.33 -5.30
N SER A 65 10.10 -15.30 -5.78
CA SER A 65 8.97 -15.86 -5.05
C SER A 65 9.36 -16.32 -3.65
N GLN A 66 10.42 -17.11 -3.55
CA GLN A 66 10.91 -17.62 -2.27
C GLN A 66 11.41 -16.52 -1.33
N GLN A 67 11.95 -15.42 -1.86
CA GLN A 67 12.43 -14.29 -1.06
C GLN A 67 11.31 -13.43 -0.49
N TRP A 68 10.14 -13.36 -1.15
CA TRP A 68 8.99 -12.58 -0.72
C TRP A 68 7.99 -13.34 0.16
N ASP A 69 8.11 -14.65 0.31
CA ASP A 69 7.16 -15.50 1.06
C ASP A 69 6.95 -15.06 2.52
N PHE A 70 7.98 -14.48 3.14
CA PHE A 70 7.91 -13.99 4.52
C PHE A 70 6.84 -12.91 4.73
N CYS A 71 6.56 -12.08 3.72
CA CYS A 71 5.61 -10.97 3.81
C CYS A 71 4.18 -11.42 4.11
N ARG A 72 3.80 -12.64 3.71
CA ARG A 72 2.42 -13.12 3.85
C ARG A 72 1.89 -13.21 5.29
N TRP A 73 2.77 -13.18 6.25
CA TRP A 73 2.44 -13.26 7.69
C TRP A 73 2.40 -11.89 8.37
N LEU A 74 2.79 -10.81 7.68
CA LEU A 74 2.78 -9.48 8.23
C LEU A 74 1.35 -8.98 8.50
N PRO A 75 1.06 -8.43 9.68
CA PRO A 75 -0.23 -7.75 9.93
C PRO A 75 -0.47 -6.58 8.98
N HIS A 76 0.58 -5.87 8.59
CA HIS A 76 0.57 -4.69 7.73
C HIS A 76 0.17 -4.95 6.28
N ILE A 77 0.22 -6.23 5.83
CA ILE A 77 -0.06 -6.59 4.44
C ILE A 77 -1.56 -6.79 4.17
N TRP A 78 -2.35 -6.79 5.21
CA TRP A 78 -3.78 -7.02 5.10
C TRP A 78 -4.56 -5.71 4.97
N ASP A 79 -5.66 -5.75 4.23
CA ASP A 79 -6.68 -4.71 4.27
C ASP A 79 -7.27 -4.55 5.69
N ALA A 80 -8.14 -3.55 5.88
CA ALA A 80 -8.73 -3.27 7.17
C ALA A 80 -9.51 -4.48 7.73
N ASN A 81 -10.19 -5.22 6.84
CA ASN A 81 -11.04 -6.35 7.21
C ASN A 81 -10.31 -7.70 7.25
N ARG A 82 -9.00 -7.71 7.00
CA ARG A 82 -8.17 -8.93 6.89
C ARG A 82 -8.70 -9.96 5.87
N GLN A 83 -9.38 -9.50 4.83
CA GLN A 83 -9.89 -10.36 3.76
C GLN A 83 -8.93 -10.46 2.58
N LYS A 84 -8.23 -9.37 2.28
CA LYS A 84 -7.30 -9.29 1.16
C LYS A 84 -5.91 -8.95 1.63
N ARG A 85 -4.91 -9.46 0.93
CA ARG A 85 -3.51 -9.10 1.14
C ARG A 85 -3.02 -8.19 0.03
N PHE A 86 -2.26 -7.17 0.37
CA PHE A 86 -1.58 -6.30 -0.59
C PHE A 86 -0.34 -7.00 -1.17
N ILE A 87 -0.53 -8.20 -1.71
CA ILE A 87 0.51 -9.00 -2.38
C ILE A 87 0.05 -9.30 -3.79
N ALA A 88 0.93 -9.07 -4.76
CA ALA A 88 0.71 -9.42 -6.14
C ALA A 88 1.94 -10.15 -6.70
N GLY A 89 1.76 -11.40 -7.10
CA GLY A 89 2.81 -12.26 -7.67
C GLY A 89 2.67 -12.47 -9.18
N ASN A 90 1.65 -11.94 -9.81
CA ASN A 90 1.42 -11.95 -11.25
C ASN A 90 0.58 -10.74 -11.67
N GLU A 91 0.43 -10.57 -12.97
CA GLU A 91 -0.29 -9.44 -13.55
C GLU A 91 -1.77 -9.35 -13.12
N VAL A 92 -2.48 -10.48 -13.02
CA VAL A 92 -3.89 -10.51 -12.61
C VAL A 92 -4.05 -10.07 -11.15
N GLU A 93 -3.18 -10.57 -10.28
CA GLU A 93 -3.16 -10.17 -8.86
C GLU A 93 -2.77 -8.70 -8.71
N ALA A 94 -1.80 -8.21 -9.50
CA ALA A 94 -1.37 -6.82 -9.51
C ALA A 94 -2.50 -5.88 -9.94
N ARG A 95 -3.23 -6.23 -11.00
CA ARG A 95 -4.36 -5.47 -11.50
C ARG A 95 -5.48 -5.33 -10.46
N ARG A 96 -5.78 -6.40 -9.72
CA ARG A 96 -6.75 -6.37 -8.62
C ARG A 96 -6.28 -5.48 -7.47
N LEU A 97 -5.00 -5.62 -7.08
CA LEU A 97 -4.39 -4.81 -6.04
C LEU A 97 -4.42 -3.32 -6.40
N PHE A 98 -4.05 -2.97 -7.62
CA PHE A 98 -4.08 -1.58 -8.09
C PHE A 98 -5.49 -1.02 -8.18
N TYR A 99 -6.47 -1.84 -8.52
CA TYR A 99 -7.87 -1.45 -8.48
C TYR A 99 -8.31 -1.09 -7.04
N ASP A 100 -8.04 -1.97 -6.07
CA ASP A 100 -8.39 -1.72 -4.67
C ASP A 100 -7.70 -0.44 -4.14
N LEU A 101 -6.41 -0.26 -4.44
CA LEU A 101 -5.68 0.96 -4.08
C LEU A 101 -6.22 2.20 -4.79
N LEU A 102 -6.61 2.09 -6.05
CA LEU A 102 -7.17 3.22 -6.80
C LEU A 102 -8.44 3.76 -6.14
N GLN A 103 -9.31 2.90 -5.61
CA GLN A 103 -10.51 3.33 -4.90
C GLN A 103 -10.15 4.11 -3.63
N ILE A 104 -9.24 3.56 -2.82
CA ILE A 104 -8.78 4.22 -1.59
C ILE A 104 -8.17 5.59 -1.90
N PHE A 105 -7.36 5.69 -2.94
CA PHE A 105 -6.66 6.95 -3.25
C PHE A 105 -7.57 7.98 -3.94
N LYS A 106 -8.60 7.57 -4.66
CA LYS A 106 -9.65 8.47 -5.15
C LYS A 106 -10.44 9.08 -3.99
N GLU A 107 -10.82 8.29 -3.00
CA GLU A 107 -11.51 8.79 -1.81
C GLU A 107 -10.65 9.81 -1.04
N ARG A 108 -9.35 9.56 -0.92
CA ARG A 108 -8.39 10.51 -0.30
C ARG A 108 -8.24 11.80 -1.10
N GLU A 109 -8.22 11.72 -2.42
CA GLU A 109 -8.20 12.88 -3.31
C GLU A 109 -9.44 13.75 -3.10
N GLU A 110 -10.62 13.15 -3.02
CA GLU A 110 -11.89 13.85 -2.78
C GLU A 110 -11.91 14.54 -1.41
N VAL A 111 -11.44 13.87 -0.35
CA VAL A 111 -11.33 14.44 1.01
C VAL A 111 -10.33 15.59 1.05
N SER A 112 -9.19 15.46 0.39
CA SER A 112 -8.17 16.50 0.33
C SER A 112 -8.69 17.78 -0.35
N ILE A 113 -9.48 17.65 -1.41
CA ILE A 113 -10.10 18.79 -2.12
C ILE A 113 -11.10 19.51 -1.21
N SER A 114 -11.75 18.83 -0.26
CA SER A 114 -12.70 19.43 0.68
C SER A 114 -12.06 20.27 1.80
N GLY A 115 -10.73 20.39 1.83
CA GLY A 115 -9.99 21.24 2.78
C GLY A 115 -9.86 20.71 4.20
N LYS A 116 -10.31 19.49 4.47
CA LYS A 116 -10.10 18.79 5.75
C LYS A 116 -8.72 18.12 5.74
N ALA A 117 -7.68 18.89 6.01
CA ALA A 117 -6.30 18.40 6.10
C ALA A 117 -6.07 17.68 7.43
N GLU A 118 -6.60 16.48 7.59
CA GLU A 118 -6.19 15.55 8.63
C GLU A 118 -5.02 14.68 8.13
N LYS A 119 -4.24 14.14 9.07
CA LYS A 119 -3.16 13.19 8.75
C LYS A 119 -3.75 12.00 8.00
N ILE A 120 -3.34 11.81 6.76
CA ILE A 120 -3.85 10.73 5.91
C ILE A 120 -3.27 9.39 6.37
N LEU A 121 -4.08 8.58 7.04
CA LEU A 121 -3.74 7.24 7.52
C LEU A 121 -4.71 6.19 6.92
N PRO A 122 -4.23 4.95 6.79
CA PRO A 122 -2.85 4.48 6.93
C PRO A 122 -1.94 4.99 5.81
N HIS A 123 -0.64 5.14 6.08
CA HIS A 123 0.36 5.39 5.03
C HIS A 123 0.66 4.07 4.30
N TYR A 124 0.63 4.07 2.98
CA TYR A 124 0.92 2.90 2.16
C TYR A 124 2.37 2.90 1.70
N ILE A 125 3.07 1.79 1.88
CA ILE A 125 4.44 1.58 1.37
C ILE A 125 4.42 0.38 0.44
N LEU A 126 4.62 0.63 -0.86
CA LEU A 126 4.62 -0.41 -1.89
C LEU A 126 6.05 -0.76 -2.29
N PHE A 127 6.43 -2.02 -2.16
CA PHE A 127 7.67 -2.57 -2.67
C PHE A 127 7.42 -3.17 -4.05
N VAL A 128 8.05 -2.63 -5.09
CA VAL A 128 7.84 -3.02 -6.48
C VAL A 128 9.12 -3.61 -7.04
N ALA A 129 9.11 -4.92 -7.26
CA ALA A 129 10.20 -5.67 -7.89
C ALA A 129 9.89 -6.09 -9.33
N GLU A 130 8.70 -5.74 -9.85
CA GLU A 130 8.28 -6.00 -11.24
C GLU A 130 7.50 -4.80 -11.77
N GLU A 131 8.21 -3.84 -12.37
CA GLU A 131 7.65 -2.60 -12.90
C GLU A 131 6.60 -2.84 -14.01
N GLN A 132 6.79 -3.90 -14.81
CA GLN A 132 5.92 -4.22 -15.93
C GLN A 132 4.45 -4.42 -15.53
N PHE A 133 4.18 -4.82 -14.29
CA PHE A 133 2.81 -4.99 -13.80
C PHE A 133 2.07 -3.66 -13.58
N LEU A 134 2.77 -2.53 -13.65
CA LEU A 134 2.20 -1.18 -13.54
C LEU A 134 1.87 -0.56 -14.89
N GLU A 135 2.32 -1.17 -15.98
CA GLU A 135 2.11 -0.62 -17.33
C GLU A 135 0.62 -0.61 -17.68
N GLY A 136 0.12 0.57 -18.03
CA GLY A 136 -1.29 0.77 -18.39
C GLY A 136 -2.27 0.84 -17.22
N GLU A 137 -1.81 0.72 -15.98
CA GLU A 137 -2.68 0.80 -14.81
C GLU A 137 -2.98 2.26 -14.41
N MET A 138 -4.25 2.56 -14.16
CA MET A 138 -4.68 3.92 -13.78
C MET A 138 -4.08 4.39 -12.45
N PHE A 139 -3.73 3.47 -11.56
CA PHE A 139 -3.11 3.77 -10.28
C PHE A 139 -1.71 4.35 -10.42
N SER A 140 -1.03 4.14 -11.55
CA SER A 140 0.31 4.67 -11.84
C SER A 140 0.40 6.19 -11.71
N LYS A 141 -0.70 6.93 -11.95
CA LYS A 141 -0.74 8.39 -11.73
C LYS A 141 -0.42 8.78 -10.29
N TYR A 142 -0.95 8.04 -9.30
CA TYR A 142 -0.66 8.30 -7.88
C TYR A 142 0.77 7.89 -7.52
N ILE A 143 1.27 6.84 -8.15
CA ILE A 143 2.66 6.41 -7.93
C ILE A 143 3.64 7.47 -8.43
N LEU A 144 3.44 8.01 -9.63
CA LEU A 144 4.43 8.86 -10.29
C LEU A 144 4.38 10.33 -9.84
N ASP A 145 3.17 10.88 -9.63
CA ASP A 145 3.03 12.33 -9.48
C ASP A 145 2.70 12.79 -8.05
N ARG A 146 1.69 12.20 -7.40
CA ARG A 146 1.06 12.77 -6.20
C ARG A 146 1.02 11.83 -5.00
N GLY A 147 1.73 10.73 -5.03
CA GLY A 147 1.66 9.71 -3.99
C GLY A 147 1.87 10.25 -2.57
N ARG A 148 2.81 11.17 -2.39
CA ARG A 148 3.12 11.76 -1.08
C ARG A 148 1.92 12.50 -0.47
N GLU A 149 1.17 13.23 -1.28
CA GLU A 149 0.02 14.02 -0.83
C GLU A 149 -1.08 13.12 -0.25
N TYR A 150 -1.14 11.88 -0.72
CA TYR A 150 -2.16 10.90 -0.34
C TYR A 150 -1.63 9.77 0.55
N GLY A 151 -0.42 9.90 1.10
CA GLY A 151 0.17 8.92 2.01
C GLY A 151 0.64 7.64 1.30
N LEU A 152 1.35 7.78 0.17
CA LEU A 152 1.97 6.70 -0.57
C LEU A 152 3.48 6.88 -0.69
N THR A 153 4.22 5.84 -0.38
CA THR A 153 5.65 5.69 -0.72
C THR A 153 5.85 4.45 -1.55
N VAL A 154 6.65 4.54 -2.60
CA VAL A 154 7.00 3.39 -3.43
C VAL A 154 8.48 3.12 -3.38
N VAL A 155 8.84 1.89 -3.08
CA VAL A 155 10.22 1.38 -3.05
C VAL A 155 10.41 0.48 -4.26
N TRP A 156 11.20 0.94 -5.21
CA TRP A 156 11.51 0.25 -6.46
C TRP A 156 12.74 -0.62 -6.30
N LEU A 157 12.68 -1.85 -6.78
CA LEU A 157 13.81 -2.76 -6.79
C LEU A 157 14.16 -3.16 -8.22
N ASP A 158 15.36 -2.85 -8.65
CA ASP A 158 15.87 -3.31 -9.96
C ASP A 158 17.41 -3.56 -9.91
N SER A 159 17.90 -4.22 -10.93
CA SER A 159 19.35 -4.45 -11.13
C SER A 159 20.04 -3.30 -11.84
N MET A 160 19.30 -2.40 -12.46
CA MET A 160 19.80 -1.31 -13.28
C MET A 160 19.13 0.02 -12.97
N ARG A 161 19.94 1.06 -12.79
CA ARG A 161 19.47 2.42 -12.55
C ARG A 161 18.54 2.96 -13.65
N LYS A 162 18.74 2.54 -14.90
CA LYS A 162 17.94 3.00 -16.05
C LYS A 162 16.49 2.58 -15.99
N LYS A 163 16.19 1.52 -15.25
CA LYS A 163 14.83 1.01 -15.06
C LYS A 163 14.09 1.65 -13.91
N LEU A 164 14.78 2.39 -13.05
CA LEU A 164 14.12 3.12 -11.98
C LEU A 164 13.45 4.39 -12.53
N PRO A 165 12.24 4.71 -12.06
CA PRO A 165 11.58 5.97 -12.40
C PRO A 165 12.47 7.18 -12.13
N ASN A 166 12.39 8.18 -13.00
CA ASN A 166 13.15 9.43 -12.83
C ASN A 166 12.74 10.22 -11.59
N THR A 167 11.58 9.92 -11.06
CA THR A 167 11.00 10.51 -9.85
C THR A 167 11.60 9.98 -8.54
N CYS A 168 12.41 8.92 -8.58
CA CYS A 168 13.14 8.44 -7.42
C CYS A 168 14.13 9.50 -6.92
N LYS A 169 13.80 10.15 -5.79
CA LYS A 169 14.66 11.16 -5.17
C LYS A 169 15.77 10.57 -4.30
N MET A 170 15.54 9.40 -3.75
CA MET A 170 16.55 8.66 -2.97
C MET A 170 16.84 7.33 -3.65
N VAL A 171 18.12 7.03 -3.84
CA VAL A 171 18.58 5.79 -4.48
C VAL A 171 19.66 5.14 -3.62
N LEU A 172 19.43 3.88 -3.28
CA LEU A 172 20.36 3.00 -2.57
C LEU A 172 20.96 2.03 -3.59
N GLU A 173 22.26 1.98 -3.70
CA GLU A 173 23.01 1.09 -4.62
C GLU A 173 23.85 0.11 -3.81
N ILE A 174 23.57 -1.19 -3.90
CA ILE A 174 24.30 -2.25 -3.24
C ILE A 174 25.42 -2.71 -4.18
N ASN A 175 26.69 -2.60 -3.75
CA ASN A 175 27.84 -2.91 -4.58
C ASN A 175 28.40 -4.32 -4.34
N GLY A 176 28.06 -4.96 -3.24
CA GLY A 176 28.47 -6.29 -2.83
C GLY A 176 28.58 -6.40 -1.32
N GLY A 177 28.23 -7.55 -0.77
CA GLY A 177 28.03 -7.70 0.67
C GLY A 177 27.01 -6.69 1.19
N PHE A 178 27.28 -6.10 2.34
CA PHE A 178 26.36 -5.12 2.96
C PHE A 178 26.85 -3.67 2.78
N THR A 179 27.73 -3.44 1.82
CA THR A 179 28.27 -2.11 1.51
C THR A 179 27.66 -1.57 0.23
N GLY A 180 27.53 -0.26 0.16
CA GLY A 180 27.03 0.39 -1.03
C GLY A 180 27.15 1.89 -1.00
N ARG A 181 26.29 2.54 -1.73
CA ARG A 181 26.20 3.99 -1.85
C ARG A 181 24.77 4.43 -1.78
N TYR A 182 24.55 5.62 -1.27
CA TYR A 182 23.25 6.28 -1.39
C TYR A 182 23.39 7.64 -2.05
N GLU A 183 22.31 8.08 -2.67
CA GLU A 183 22.21 9.36 -3.34
C GLU A 183 20.85 9.98 -3.00
N ILE A 184 20.90 11.22 -2.52
CA ILE A 184 19.70 12.04 -2.30
C ILE A 184 19.66 13.05 -3.43
N GLU A 185 18.49 13.15 -4.09
CA GLU A 185 18.29 13.97 -5.28
C GLU A 185 19.15 13.53 -6.47
N ARG A 186 18.54 12.89 -7.43
CA ARG A 186 19.13 12.17 -8.57
C ARG A 186 20.20 12.94 -9.38
N HIS A 187 20.33 14.24 -9.15
CA HIS A 187 21.32 15.13 -9.79
C HIS A 187 22.41 15.60 -8.84
N SER A 188 22.38 15.20 -7.57
CA SER A 188 23.47 15.44 -6.65
C SER A 188 24.68 14.61 -7.09
N GLN A 189 25.81 15.26 -7.38
CA GLN A 189 27.05 14.56 -7.73
C GLN A 189 27.65 13.82 -6.53
N LYS A 190 27.08 13.94 -5.34
CA LYS A 190 27.56 13.26 -4.13
C LYS A 190 26.86 11.90 -3.95
N LYS A 191 27.61 10.86 -4.24
CA LYS A 191 27.29 9.51 -3.80
C LYS A 191 28.10 9.22 -2.53
N GLU A 192 27.40 9.02 -1.43
CA GLU A 192 28.03 8.72 -0.15
C GLU A 192 28.10 7.21 0.08
N LYS A 193 29.20 6.74 0.67
CA LYS A 193 29.33 5.33 1.04
C LYS A 193 28.49 5.03 2.26
N ILE A 194 27.88 3.85 2.29
CA ILE A 194 27.03 3.40 3.39
C ILE A 194 27.24 1.89 3.62
N ASN A 195 27.11 1.48 4.87
CA ASN A 195 26.89 0.09 5.24
C ASN A 195 25.42 -0.11 5.50
N PHE A 196 24.83 -1.14 4.88
CA PHE A 196 23.43 -1.44 5.03
C PHE A 196 23.19 -2.42 6.16
N ASP A 197 22.11 -2.19 6.91
CA ASP A 197 21.55 -3.21 7.78
C ASP A 197 20.92 -4.31 6.94
N TYR A 198 21.06 -5.54 7.40
CA TYR A 198 20.53 -6.69 6.69
C TYR A 198 19.82 -7.66 7.66
N THR A 199 18.90 -8.42 7.12
CA THR A 199 18.21 -9.44 7.89
C THR A 199 18.05 -10.71 7.05
N GLU A 200 18.58 -11.81 7.57
CA GLU A 200 18.44 -13.13 6.98
C GLU A 200 16.96 -13.56 6.95
N LYS A 201 16.61 -14.38 5.95
CA LYS A 201 15.24 -14.83 5.73
C LYS A 201 14.63 -15.55 6.94
N ASN A 202 15.35 -16.48 7.55
CA ASN A 202 14.91 -17.26 8.71
C ASN A 202 14.64 -16.39 9.94
N ILE A 203 15.46 -15.36 10.17
CA ILE A 203 15.28 -14.39 11.24
C ILE A 203 14.03 -13.56 10.98
N ALA A 204 13.89 -13.04 9.76
CA ALA A 204 12.72 -12.27 9.34
C ALA A 204 11.42 -13.07 9.50
N GLU A 205 11.37 -14.31 9.02
CA GLU A 205 10.20 -15.17 9.15
C GLU A 205 9.85 -15.44 10.61
N LYS A 206 10.83 -15.70 11.46
CA LYS A 206 10.60 -15.93 12.89
C LYS A 206 10.00 -14.71 13.57
N LEU A 207 10.56 -13.52 13.33
CA LEU A 207 10.08 -12.27 13.89
C LEU A 207 8.66 -11.94 13.39
N ILE A 208 8.41 -12.05 12.09
CA ILE A 208 7.10 -11.74 11.52
C ILE A 208 6.03 -12.70 12.02
N ARG A 209 6.33 -14.00 12.15
CA ARG A 209 5.39 -14.95 12.74
C ARG A 209 5.07 -14.62 14.19
N SER A 210 6.03 -14.10 14.98
CA SER A 210 5.76 -13.70 16.37
C SER A 210 4.79 -12.53 16.48
N ILE A 211 4.80 -11.60 15.50
CA ILE A 211 3.89 -10.45 15.47
C ILE A 211 2.60 -10.68 14.68
N SER A 212 2.50 -11.81 13.93
CA SER A 212 1.36 -12.06 13.06
C SER A 212 0.01 -12.15 13.77
N GLY A 213 0.01 -12.54 15.04
CA GLY A 213 -1.17 -12.65 15.88
C GLY A 213 -1.56 -11.38 16.63
N ILE A 214 -0.77 -10.30 16.50
CA ILE A 214 -1.07 -9.04 17.19
C ILE A 214 -2.32 -8.42 16.59
N LYS A 215 -3.26 -8.04 17.46
CA LYS A 215 -4.51 -7.37 17.10
C LYS A 215 -4.67 -6.11 17.94
N VAL A 216 -5.22 -5.07 17.33
CA VAL A 216 -5.58 -3.84 18.04
C VAL A 216 -7.01 -3.99 18.54
N MET A 217 -7.21 -3.92 19.86
CA MET A 217 -8.51 -4.17 20.50
C MET A 217 -9.62 -3.24 20.00
N GLU A 218 -9.31 -1.97 19.75
CA GLU A 218 -10.29 -1.01 19.20
C GLU A 218 -10.90 -1.40 17.86
N ILE A 219 -10.16 -2.22 17.08
CA ILE A 219 -10.67 -2.74 15.79
C ILE A 219 -11.55 -3.97 16.03
N GLU A 220 -11.25 -4.79 17.02
CA GLU A 220 -12.07 -5.96 17.32
C GLU A 220 -13.46 -5.60 17.84
N GLU A 221 -13.56 -4.54 18.67
CA GLU A 221 -14.86 -4.03 19.14
C GLU A 221 -15.75 -3.50 18.01
N LYS A 222 -15.14 -3.01 16.92
CA LYS A 222 -15.83 -2.53 15.71
C LYS A 222 -15.99 -3.61 14.63
N ALA A 223 -15.43 -4.81 14.82
CA ALA A 223 -15.34 -5.84 13.79
C ALA A 223 -16.65 -6.61 13.54
N GLY A 224 -17.70 -6.38 14.32
CA GLY A 224 -19.03 -6.96 14.09
C GLY A 224 -19.69 -6.39 12.83
N ILE A 225 -20.42 -7.22 12.10
CA ILE A 225 -21.36 -6.74 11.08
C ILE A 225 -22.54 -6.16 11.87
N PRO A 226 -22.99 -4.90 11.60
CA PRO A 226 -24.14 -4.34 12.28
C PRO A 226 -25.37 -5.23 12.05
N GLU A 227 -26.12 -5.52 13.12
CA GLU A 227 -27.33 -6.35 13.02
C GLU A 227 -28.42 -5.67 12.19
N VAL A 228 -28.47 -4.35 12.24
CA VAL A 228 -29.43 -3.53 11.50
C VAL A 228 -28.70 -2.34 10.88
N VAL A 229 -28.94 -2.10 9.61
CA VAL A 229 -28.43 -0.94 8.89
C VAL A 229 -29.60 -0.27 8.21
N ASP A 230 -29.97 0.94 8.65
CA ASP A 230 -30.99 1.74 7.98
C ASP A 230 -30.37 2.56 6.83
N PHE A 231 -31.24 3.01 5.91
CA PHE A 231 -30.82 3.70 4.71
C PHE A 231 -30.09 5.03 4.97
N LEU A 232 -30.55 5.83 5.92
CA LEU A 232 -29.92 7.11 6.26
C LEU A 232 -28.60 6.90 7.00
N GLY A 233 -28.56 5.91 7.89
CA GLY A 233 -27.33 5.52 8.60
C GLY A 233 -26.24 4.96 7.68
N MET A 234 -26.60 4.40 6.50
CA MET A 234 -25.60 4.03 5.49
C MET A 234 -24.85 5.24 4.94
N TYR A 235 -25.53 6.38 4.83
CA TYR A 235 -24.96 7.63 4.30
C TYR A 235 -24.44 8.57 5.38
N ASP A 236 -24.54 8.16 6.65
CA ASP A 236 -24.11 8.93 7.81
C ASP A 236 -24.86 10.29 7.92
N VAL A 237 -26.17 10.27 7.62
CA VAL A 237 -27.08 11.42 7.62
C VAL A 237 -28.33 11.13 8.45
N HIS A 238 -28.98 12.16 8.97
CA HIS A 238 -30.16 12.04 9.81
C HIS A 238 -31.46 12.38 9.07
N THR A 239 -31.34 13.13 7.97
CA THR A 239 -32.54 13.59 7.18
C THR A 239 -32.29 13.32 5.68
N ILE A 240 -33.42 13.29 4.94
CA ILE A 240 -33.40 13.11 3.48
C ILE A 240 -32.75 14.31 2.79
N GLU A 241 -32.89 15.49 3.32
CA GLU A 241 -32.34 16.74 2.81
C GLU A 241 -30.78 16.70 2.84
N GLU A 242 -30.22 16.11 3.88
CA GLU A 242 -28.75 15.95 4.03
C GLU A 242 -28.13 14.99 3.00
N LEU A 243 -28.94 14.17 2.33
CA LEU A 243 -28.44 13.33 1.22
C LEU A 243 -27.96 14.15 0.03
N HIS A 244 -28.38 15.39 -0.10
CA HIS A 244 -27.99 16.28 -1.20
C HIS A 244 -28.10 15.63 -2.60
N ILE A 245 -29.23 14.94 -2.86
CA ILE A 245 -29.44 14.06 -4.04
C ILE A 245 -29.08 14.76 -5.35
N LYS A 246 -29.53 16.00 -5.53
CA LYS A 246 -29.27 16.77 -6.74
C LYS A 246 -27.79 16.99 -6.99
N GLN A 247 -27.04 17.34 -5.93
CA GLN A 247 -25.59 17.55 -6.02
C GLN A 247 -24.84 16.23 -6.31
N ARG A 248 -25.32 15.11 -5.77
CA ARG A 248 -24.77 13.78 -6.08
C ARG A 248 -25.00 13.43 -7.55
N TRP A 249 -26.16 13.70 -8.11
CA TRP A 249 -26.48 13.46 -9.52
C TRP A 249 -25.62 14.33 -10.45
N GLU A 250 -25.36 15.56 -10.10
CA GLU A 250 -24.51 16.47 -10.87
C GLU A 250 -23.03 16.01 -10.91
N LYS A 251 -22.58 15.37 -9.83
CA LYS A 251 -21.18 14.87 -9.72
C LYS A 251 -20.98 13.46 -10.32
N ASN A 252 -21.99 12.61 -10.26
CA ASN A 252 -21.87 11.23 -10.73
C ASN A 252 -21.89 11.15 -12.25
N ARG A 253 -20.92 10.41 -12.79
CA ARG A 253 -20.79 10.09 -14.21
C ARG A 253 -20.84 8.58 -14.40
N ILE A 254 -21.98 8.05 -14.85
CA ILE A 254 -22.20 6.61 -14.98
C ILE A 254 -21.22 5.93 -15.95
N PHE A 255 -20.70 6.66 -16.92
CA PHE A 255 -19.68 6.14 -17.83
C PHE A 255 -18.28 6.01 -17.21
N GLU A 256 -18.05 6.60 -16.04
CA GLU A 256 -16.83 6.47 -15.27
C GLU A 256 -16.95 5.40 -14.19
N SER A 257 -18.11 5.33 -13.51
CA SER A 257 -18.40 4.38 -12.44
C SER A 257 -19.89 4.24 -12.21
N ALA A 258 -20.36 3.00 -12.08
CA ALA A 258 -21.71 2.66 -11.65
C ALA A 258 -21.75 2.21 -10.18
N LYS A 259 -20.91 2.84 -9.36
CA LYS A 259 -20.70 2.52 -7.93
C LYS A 259 -21.92 2.91 -7.09
N VAL A 260 -22.49 1.96 -6.36
CA VAL A 260 -23.64 2.14 -5.47
C VAL A 260 -23.31 1.62 -4.07
N LEU A 261 -23.64 2.40 -3.04
CA LEU A 261 -23.56 1.96 -1.64
C LEU A 261 -24.73 1.00 -1.36
N ILE A 262 -24.43 -0.26 -1.03
CA ILE A 262 -25.47 -1.28 -0.83
C ILE A 262 -25.51 -1.85 0.59
N GLY A 263 -24.60 -1.45 1.47
CA GLY A 263 -24.56 -1.93 2.85
C GLY A 263 -23.28 -1.56 3.58
N LYS A 264 -23.10 -2.17 4.72
CA LYS A 264 -21.90 -2.06 5.54
C LYS A 264 -21.23 -3.42 5.73
N LYS A 265 -19.92 -3.43 5.82
CA LYS A 265 -19.09 -4.59 6.16
C LYS A 265 -18.84 -4.64 7.67
N ALA A 266 -18.14 -5.68 8.10
CA ALA A 266 -17.57 -5.72 9.44
C ALA A 266 -16.72 -4.47 9.70
N GLY A 267 -16.86 -3.87 10.90
CA GLY A 267 -16.19 -2.62 11.24
C GLY A 267 -16.91 -1.35 10.79
N ASP A 268 -18.20 -1.45 10.47
CA ASP A 268 -19.04 -0.34 10.02
C ASP A 268 -18.61 0.31 8.69
N GLU A 269 -17.71 -0.35 7.95
CA GLU A 269 -17.22 0.15 6.67
C GLU A 269 -18.29 0.07 5.58
N PRO A 270 -18.46 1.13 4.76
CA PRO A 270 -19.41 1.12 3.66
C PRO A 270 -19.04 0.08 2.59
N PHE A 271 -20.02 -0.70 2.15
CA PHE A 271 -19.85 -1.67 1.07
C PHE A 271 -20.48 -1.15 -0.22
N TYR A 272 -19.62 -0.95 -1.22
CA TYR A 272 -20.03 -0.47 -2.53
C TYR A 272 -20.04 -1.61 -3.56
N LEU A 273 -21.08 -1.62 -4.40
CA LEU A 273 -21.17 -2.42 -5.61
C LEU A 273 -20.95 -1.51 -6.82
N ASP A 274 -20.03 -1.86 -7.69
CA ASP A 274 -19.85 -1.19 -8.99
C ASP A 274 -20.08 -2.20 -10.11
N ILE A 275 -21.23 -2.07 -10.80
CA ILE A 275 -21.66 -2.98 -11.87
C ILE A 275 -21.02 -2.69 -13.23
N HIS A 276 -20.11 -1.73 -13.30
CA HIS A 276 -19.39 -1.44 -14.52
C HIS A 276 -18.48 -2.62 -14.92
N GLU A 277 -18.40 -2.94 -16.22
CA GLU A 277 -17.64 -4.09 -16.75
C GLU A 277 -16.17 -4.14 -16.29
N ARG A 278 -15.56 -2.98 -16.10
CA ARG A 278 -14.16 -2.87 -15.66
C ARG A 278 -13.93 -3.16 -14.18
N TYR A 279 -15.03 -3.33 -13.41
CA TYR A 279 -14.98 -3.47 -11.96
C TYR A 279 -15.55 -4.81 -11.50
N HIS A 280 -16.74 -4.82 -10.90
CA HIS A 280 -17.37 -6.08 -10.47
C HIS A 280 -18.05 -6.83 -11.62
N GLY A 281 -18.23 -6.17 -12.77
CA GLY A 281 -18.91 -6.73 -13.93
C GLY A 281 -20.44 -6.67 -13.84
N PRO A 282 -21.14 -6.94 -14.98
CA PRO A 282 -22.61 -6.83 -15.03
C PRO A 282 -23.33 -8.02 -14.40
N HIS A 283 -22.60 -9.05 -13.96
CA HIS A 283 -23.19 -10.27 -13.40
C HIS A 283 -22.84 -10.40 -11.93
N GLY A 284 -23.82 -10.69 -11.09
CA GLY A 284 -23.66 -10.92 -9.66
C GLY A 284 -24.49 -12.09 -9.15
N LEU A 285 -24.05 -12.70 -8.08
CA LEU A 285 -24.79 -13.72 -7.34
C LEU A 285 -25.13 -13.19 -5.96
N LEU A 286 -26.42 -13.09 -5.64
CA LEU A 286 -26.91 -12.76 -4.30
C LEU A 286 -27.37 -14.05 -3.62
N ALA A 287 -26.67 -14.44 -2.55
CA ALA A 287 -27.00 -15.62 -1.77
C ALA A 287 -27.30 -15.23 -0.32
N GLY A 288 -28.23 -15.92 0.29
CA GLY A 288 -28.62 -15.71 1.69
C GLY A 288 -29.64 -16.74 2.12
N THR A 289 -29.69 -17.02 3.43
CA THR A 289 -30.66 -17.90 4.03
C THR A 289 -32.07 -17.31 3.98
N THR A 290 -33.09 -18.14 4.18
CA THR A 290 -34.48 -17.65 4.30
C THR A 290 -34.59 -16.73 5.50
N GLY A 291 -35.22 -15.54 5.30
CA GLY A 291 -35.33 -14.52 6.35
C GLY A 291 -34.11 -13.58 6.48
N SER A 292 -33.11 -13.69 5.63
CA SER A 292 -31.92 -12.81 5.66
C SER A 292 -32.14 -11.42 5.01
N GLY A 293 -33.36 -11.10 4.59
CA GLY A 293 -33.65 -9.79 3.99
C GLY A 293 -33.22 -9.63 2.53
N LYS A 294 -32.98 -10.73 1.80
CA LYS A 294 -32.52 -10.67 0.40
C LYS A 294 -33.65 -10.36 -0.62
N SER A 295 -34.90 -10.39 -0.20
CA SER A 295 -36.12 -10.14 -1.02
C SER A 295 -36.94 -9.00 -0.45
#